data_ebf7786ea43f0c5d25a7c36d2a8be390
#
_entry.id   ebf7786ea43f0c5d25a7c36d2a8be390
#
_cell.length_a   1.000
_cell.length_b   1.000
_cell.length_c   1.000
_cell.angle_alpha   90.00
_cell.angle_beta   90.00
_cell.angle_gamma   90.00
#
_symmetry.space_group_name_H-M   'P 1'
#
loop_
_entity.id
_entity.type
_entity.pdbx_description
1 polymer ?
#
loop_
_entity_poly.entity_id
_entity_poly.type
_entity_poly.pdbx_seq_one_letter_code
_entity_poly.pdbx_strand_id
1 'polypeptide(L)'
;MRGPLLTFSLLLAAALPAAAEEFALRDGTKIVGHMTAIQGDKIDVETAYGKMQLKRADILTINFTENGAIAVPASPAEKDVPQNIDESLRGTKYINKTGKFTLTVPQDWKINPKLPRTAPIVTALSSHDEMRFLIVTQEEYGGSLESYKGLLELRYRRVFGGYEELSESPVKIDGKSALLLSFRGISSKADNLPVQFLVAIIPSGTTYTRVATWCVEPLFHETQPTFENIVNSYRSAAPSATAEVRK
;
A
#
# COMPACT_ATOMS: atom_id res chain seq x y z
N MET A 1 62.08 17.90 4.92
CA MET A 1 60.97 17.96 3.99
C MET A 1 60.10 16.74 4.22
N ARG A 2 58.94 16.89 4.84
CA ARG A 2 57.99 15.80 5.13
C ARG A 2 56.77 16.04 4.24
N GLY A 3 56.54 15.13 3.26
CA GLY A 3 55.37 15.15 2.38
C GLY A 3 54.13 14.54 3.08
N PRO A 4 52.92 15.03 2.84
CA PRO A 4 51.71 14.47 3.44
C PRO A 4 51.24 13.22 2.66
N LEU A 5 51.01 12.12 3.43
CA LEU A 5 50.31 10.94 2.95
C LEU A 5 48.82 11.29 2.72
N LEU A 6 48.38 11.26 1.47
CA LEU A 6 46.99 11.27 1.10
C LEU A 6 46.41 9.86 1.27
N THR A 7 45.64 9.68 2.36
CA THR A 7 44.80 8.49 2.56
C THR A 7 43.56 8.58 1.69
N PHE A 8 43.55 7.76 0.63
CA PHE A 8 42.40 7.59 -0.27
C PHE A 8 41.40 6.62 0.42
N SER A 9 40.38 7.17 1.07
CA SER A 9 39.29 6.35 1.62
C SER A 9 38.40 5.88 0.49
N LEU A 10 38.53 4.61 0.11
CA LEU A 10 37.69 3.91 -0.83
C LEU A 10 36.34 3.63 -0.14
N LEU A 11 35.32 4.46 -0.42
CA LEU A 11 33.94 4.18 -0.02
C LEU A 11 33.42 3.02 -0.87
N LEU A 12 33.44 1.82 -0.30
CA LEU A 12 32.81 0.64 -0.87
C LEU A 12 31.29 0.78 -0.66
N ALA A 13 30.59 1.32 -1.66
CA ALA A 13 29.14 1.30 -1.69
C ALA A 13 28.69 -0.15 -1.84
N ALA A 14 28.27 -0.76 -0.74
CA ALA A 14 27.60 -2.06 -0.74
C ALA A 14 26.25 -1.90 -1.49
N ALA A 15 26.20 -2.30 -2.74
CA ALA A 15 24.95 -2.48 -3.47
C ALA A 15 24.20 -3.65 -2.81
N LEU A 16 23.14 -3.33 -2.07
CA LEU A 16 22.21 -4.33 -1.56
C LEU A 16 21.50 -4.98 -2.76
N PRO A 17 21.36 -6.31 -2.81
CA PRO A 17 20.65 -6.97 -3.88
C PRO A 17 19.17 -6.55 -3.81
N ALA A 18 18.73 -5.76 -4.78
CA ALA A 18 17.30 -5.53 -5.01
C ALA A 18 16.69 -6.89 -5.38
N ALA A 19 15.61 -7.28 -4.69
CA ALA A 19 14.86 -8.48 -5.06
C ALA A 19 14.34 -8.28 -6.49
N ALA A 20 14.76 -9.15 -7.40
CA ALA A 20 14.37 -9.09 -8.80
C ALA A 20 13.07 -9.84 -9.04
N GLU A 21 12.17 -9.27 -9.85
CA GLU A 21 10.96 -9.93 -10.32
C GLU A 21 11.25 -10.65 -11.66
N GLU A 22 10.58 -11.78 -11.89
CA GLU A 22 10.58 -12.45 -13.20
C GLU A 22 9.28 -12.09 -13.94
N PHE A 23 9.39 -11.42 -15.06
CA PHE A 23 8.30 -11.11 -15.98
C PHE A 23 8.24 -12.20 -17.04
N ALA A 24 7.21 -13.04 -17.03
CA ALA A 24 6.95 -13.97 -18.13
C ALA A 24 6.07 -13.29 -19.16
N LEU A 25 6.53 -13.19 -20.40
CA LEU A 25 5.79 -12.59 -21.50
C LEU A 25 4.97 -13.65 -22.24
N ARG A 26 3.96 -13.22 -22.99
CA ARG A 26 3.07 -14.09 -23.78
C ARG A 26 3.79 -14.83 -24.91
N ASP A 27 4.91 -14.31 -25.38
CA ASP A 27 5.78 -14.95 -26.40
C ASP A 27 6.71 -16.01 -25.80
N GLY A 28 6.64 -16.26 -24.50
CA GLY A 28 7.49 -17.20 -23.77
C GLY A 28 8.81 -16.59 -23.26
N THR A 29 9.08 -15.33 -23.55
CA THR A 29 10.27 -14.63 -23.03
C THR A 29 10.15 -14.43 -21.51
N LYS A 30 11.27 -14.61 -20.80
CA LYS A 30 11.39 -14.31 -19.37
C LYS A 30 12.38 -13.19 -19.16
N ILE A 31 11.97 -12.17 -18.45
CA ILE A 31 12.77 -11.00 -18.10
C ILE A 31 12.89 -10.93 -16.59
N VAL A 32 14.12 -10.84 -16.09
CA VAL A 32 14.40 -10.66 -14.66
C VAL A 32 14.87 -9.23 -14.44
N GLY A 33 14.18 -8.52 -13.56
CA GLY A 33 14.48 -7.12 -13.29
C GLY A 33 13.66 -6.58 -12.14
N HIS A 34 13.82 -5.30 -11.88
CA HIS A 34 13.06 -4.57 -10.87
C HIS A 34 12.10 -3.59 -11.54
N MET A 35 10.81 -3.68 -11.22
CA MET A 35 9.80 -2.76 -11.72
C MET A 35 9.99 -1.39 -11.06
N THR A 36 10.29 -0.37 -11.85
CA THR A 36 10.58 0.99 -11.35
C THR A 36 9.43 1.95 -11.52
N ALA A 37 8.56 1.74 -12.53
CA ALA A 37 7.36 2.58 -12.73
C ALA A 37 6.31 1.85 -13.59
N ILE A 38 5.06 2.31 -13.49
CA ILE A 38 3.97 1.93 -14.39
C ILE A 38 3.41 3.22 -14.97
N GLN A 39 3.37 3.31 -16.30
CA GLN A 39 2.88 4.48 -17.04
C GLN A 39 1.83 4.04 -18.06
N GLY A 40 0.56 4.10 -17.69
CA GLY A 40 -0.53 3.63 -18.52
C GLY A 40 -0.42 2.13 -18.83
N ASP A 41 -0.23 1.79 -20.10
CA ASP A 41 -0.08 0.41 -20.59
C ASP A 41 1.38 -0.09 -20.55
N LYS A 42 2.33 0.70 -20.04
CA LYS A 42 3.75 0.42 -20.01
C LYS A 42 4.29 0.24 -18.61
N ILE A 43 5.19 -0.72 -18.45
CA ILE A 43 5.90 -1.03 -17.21
C ILE A 43 7.39 -0.82 -17.44
N ASP A 44 7.99 0.10 -16.68
CA ASP A 44 9.43 0.32 -16.70
C ASP A 44 10.11 -0.68 -15.77
N VAL A 45 11.05 -1.43 -16.31
CA VAL A 45 11.80 -2.47 -15.61
C VAL A 45 13.29 -2.18 -15.70
N GLU A 46 13.96 -2.16 -14.56
CA GLU A 46 15.42 -2.10 -14.48
C GLU A 46 15.96 -3.52 -14.36
N THR A 47 16.78 -3.90 -15.34
CA THR A 47 17.40 -5.23 -15.42
C THR A 47 18.90 -5.12 -15.22
N ALA A 48 19.60 -6.25 -15.09
CA ALA A 48 21.07 -6.29 -15.08
C ALA A 48 21.70 -5.72 -16.37
N TYR A 49 20.93 -5.60 -17.45
CA TYR A 49 21.39 -5.11 -18.76
C TYR A 49 20.92 -3.68 -19.06
N GLY A 50 20.24 -3.02 -18.11
CA GLY A 50 19.74 -1.66 -18.25
C GLY A 50 18.22 -1.55 -18.09
N LYS A 51 17.71 -0.34 -18.34
CA LYS A 51 16.26 -0.04 -18.26
C LYS A 51 15.56 -0.45 -19.54
N MET A 52 14.41 -1.07 -19.39
CA MET A 52 13.55 -1.44 -20.51
C MET A 52 12.08 -1.15 -20.16
N GLN A 53 11.26 -1.04 -21.21
CA GLN A 53 9.85 -0.80 -21.08
C GLN A 53 9.06 -1.98 -21.64
N LEU A 54 8.19 -2.58 -20.84
CA LEU A 54 7.32 -3.68 -21.22
C LEU A 54 5.90 -3.16 -21.42
N LYS A 55 5.18 -3.67 -22.42
CA LYS A 55 3.76 -3.43 -22.53
C LYS A 55 3.01 -4.35 -21.57
N ARG A 56 2.09 -3.81 -20.82
CA ARG A 56 1.25 -4.57 -19.88
C ARG A 56 0.51 -5.73 -20.55
N ALA A 57 0.05 -5.52 -21.79
CA ALA A 57 -0.63 -6.53 -22.59
C ALA A 57 0.24 -7.74 -22.96
N ASP A 58 1.57 -7.55 -23.04
CA ASP A 58 2.50 -8.60 -23.40
C ASP A 58 2.93 -9.46 -22.19
N ILE A 59 2.61 -9.02 -20.97
CA ILE A 59 2.98 -9.74 -19.75
C ILE A 59 1.91 -10.78 -19.45
N LEU A 60 2.32 -12.04 -19.34
CA LEU A 60 1.50 -13.16 -18.92
C LEU A 60 1.45 -13.28 -17.40
N THR A 61 2.62 -13.20 -16.75
CA THR A 61 2.77 -13.37 -15.30
C THR A 61 3.96 -12.56 -14.81
N ILE A 62 3.87 -12.01 -13.62
CA ILE A 62 4.99 -11.43 -12.89
C ILE A 62 5.22 -12.34 -11.67
N ASN A 63 6.35 -13.05 -11.66
CA ASN A 63 6.77 -13.89 -10.54
C ASN A 63 7.74 -13.08 -9.68
N PHE A 64 7.37 -12.84 -8.45
CA PHE A 64 8.28 -12.27 -7.47
C PHE A 64 9.04 -13.44 -6.82
N THR A 65 10.38 -13.42 -6.82
CA THR A 65 11.19 -14.49 -6.23
C THR A 65 10.82 -14.75 -4.78
N GLU A 66 10.87 -16.00 -4.33
CA GLU A 66 10.27 -16.52 -3.07
C GLU A 66 10.77 -15.88 -1.75
N ASN A 67 11.77 -15.03 -1.80
CA ASN A 67 12.13 -14.14 -0.69
C ASN A 67 11.48 -12.76 -0.82
N GLY A 68 10.67 -12.56 -1.83
CA GLY A 68 9.91 -11.35 -2.07
C GLY A 68 8.50 -11.43 -1.47
N ALA A 69 8.36 -11.24 -0.18
CA ALA A 69 7.44 -10.17 0.20
C ALA A 69 7.70 -9.07 -0.83
N ILE A 70 6.66 -8.60 -1.54
CA ILE A 70 6.79 -7.47 -2.46
C ILE A 70 7.82 -6.54 -1.85
N ALA A 71 9.03 -6.50 -2.41
CA ALA A 71 9.95 -5.44 -2.12
C ALA A 71 9.37 -4.20 -2.82
N VAL A 72 8.38 -3.58 -2.20
CA VAL A 72 8.42 -2.16 -2.00
C VAL A 72 9.88 -1.91 -1.69
N PRO A 73 10.60 -0.91 -2.32
CA PRO A 73 11.97 -0.64 -1.92
C PRO A 73 11.95 -0.71 -0.41
N ALA A 74 12.41 -1.85 0.11
CA ALA A 74 12.34 -2.15 1.50
C ALA A 74 13.28 -1.14 2.11
N SER A 75 12.74 -0.23 2.84
CA SER A 75 13.39 0.10 4.08
C SER A 75 13.96 -1.22 4.61
N PRO A 76 15.28 -1.30 4.95
CA PRO A 76 16.06 -2.53 5.09
C PRO A 76 15.27 -3.55 5.87
N ALA A 77 15.18 -4.77 5.37
CA ALA A 77 14.37 -5.90 5.84
C ALA A 77 13.99 -5.77 7.32
N GLU A 78 12.91 -5.05 7.56
CA GLU A 78 12.26 -5.06 8.85
C GLU A 78 11.63 -6.44 8.95
N LYS A 79 12.28 -7.32 9.73
CA LYS A 79 11.70 -8.57 10.20
C LYS A 79 10.26 -8.27 10.59
N ASP A 80 9.34 -9.24 10.48
CA ASP A 80 7.95 -9.19 10.94
C ASP A 80 7.82 -8.83 12.44
N VAL A 81 8.39 -7.70 12.83
CA VAL A 81 8.28 -7.16 14.17
C VAL A 81 6.96 -6.42 14.21
N PRO A 82 6.02 -6.85 15.07
CA PRO A 82 4.78 -6.13 15.26
C PRO A 82 5.09 -4.66 15.58
N GLN A 83 4.55 -3.74 14.80
CA GLN A 83 4.73 -2.32 15.06
C GLN A 83 4.04 -1.97 16.38
N ASN A 84 4.75 -1.24 17.25
CA ASN A 84 4.12 -0.63 18.42
C ASN A 84 3.32 0.59 17.95
N ILE A 85 2.04 0.39 17.65
CA ILE A 85 1.15 1.41 17.13
C ILE A 85 0.46 2.12 18.30
N ASP A 86 0.74 3.42 18.49
CA ASP A 86 0.02 4.26 19.45
C ASP A 86 -1.32 4.68 18.83
N GLU A 87 -2.37 3.97 19.22
CA GLU A 87 -3.71 4.17 18.69
C GLU A 87 -4.77 4.09 19.80
N SER A 88 -5.91 4.72 19.57
CA SER A 88 -7.05 4.65 20.49
C SER A 88 -8.37 4.80 19.73
N LEU A 89 -9.41 4.12 20.26
CA LEU A 89 -10.79 4.25 19.80
C LEU A 89 -11.66 4.66 20.99
N ARG A 90 -12.33 5.82 20.88
CA ARG A 90 -13.25 6.35 21.90
C ARG A 90 -14.59 6.66 21.25
N GLY A 91 -15.60 5.86 21.56
CA GLY A 91 -16.88 5.89 20.86
C GLY A 91 -16.68 5.66 19.36
N THR A 92 -17.01 6.64 18.55
CA THR A 92 -16.84 6.58 17.08
C THR A 92 -15.51 7.16 16.59
N LYS A 93 -14.74 7.82 17.46
CA LYS A 93 -13.51 8.50 17.06
C LYS A 93 -12.29 7.58 17.24
N TYR A 94 -11.68 7.22 16.13
CA TYR A 94 -10.39 6.53 16.09
C TYR A 94 -9.26 7.55 15.89
N ILE A 95 -8.17 7.41 16.64
CA ILE A 95 -6.97 8.25 16.57
C ILE A 95 -5.76 7.32 16.45
N ASN A 96 -4.97 7.52 15.42
CA ASN A 96 -3.68 6.88 15.24
C ASN A 96 -2.57 7.93 15.33
N LYS A 97 -1.78 7.92 16.40
CA LYS A 97 -0.69 8.85 16.60
C LYS A 97 0.55 8.45 15.82
N THR A 98 0.78 7.15 15.64
CA THR A 98 1.89 6.62 14.84
C THR A 98 1.75 7.04 13.38
N GLY A 99 0.59 6.79 12.76
CA GLY A 99 0.28 7.16 11.39
C GLY A 99 -0.18 8.62 11.22
N LYS A 100 -0.32 9.37 12.34
CA LYS A 100 -0.71 10.79 12.37
C LYS A 100 -2.02 11.07 11.62
N PHE A 101 -3.08 10.33 11.93
CA PHE A 101 -4.40 10.54 11.35
C PHE A 101 -5.55 10.17 12.30
N THR A 102 -6.75 10.58 11.93
CA THR A 102 -8.00 10.19 12.61
C THR A 102 -9.00 9.65 11.60
N LEU A 103 -9.92 8.80 12.09
CA LEU A 103 -11.09 8.30 11.38
C LEU A 103 -12.32 8.39 12.28
N THR A 104 -13.50 8.45 11.67
CA THR A 104 -14.76 8.21 12.34
C THR A 104 -15.29 6.86 11.89
N VAL A 105 -15.53 5.95 12.83
CA VAL A 105 -16.06 4.61 12.58
C VAL A 105 -17.38 4.43 13.34
N PRO A 106 -18.25 3.50 12.97
CA PRO A 106 -19.46 3.21 13.74
C PRO A 106 -19.13 2.77 15.19
N GLN A 107 -20.08 2.92 16.08
CA GLN A 107 -19.90 2.64 17.51
C GLN A 107 -19.64 1.14 17.79
N ASP A 108 -20.09 0.26 16.91
CA ASP A 108 -19.90 -1.19 16.98
C ASP A 108 -18.55 -1.66 16.42
N TRP A 109 -17.62 -0.75 16.14
CA TRP A 109 -16.29 -1.10 15.65
C TRP A 109 -15.28 -1.19 16.79
N LYS A 110 -14.27 -2.03 16.61
CA LYS A 110 -13.17 -2.28 17.56
C LYS A 110 -11.82 -2.31 16.84
N ILE A 111 -10.76 -2.02 17.59
CA ILE A 111 -9.39 -2.32 17.17
C ILE A 111 -9.27 -3.85 17.12
N ASN A 112 -8.88 -4.40 15.96
CA ASN A 112 -8.81 -5.84 15.76
C ASN A 112 -7.37 -6.36 15.90
N PRO A 113 -7.02 -7.03 17.00
CA PRO A 113 -5.67 -7.54 17.23
C PRO A 113 -5.34 -8.79 16.38
N LYS A 114 -6.37 -9.43 15.78
CA LYS A 114 -6.16 -10.62 14.93
C LYS A 114 -5.68 -10.27 13.52
N LEU A 115 -5.87 -9.02 13.09
CA LEU A 115 -5.39 -8.56 11.78
C LEU A 115 -3.90 -8.20 11.87
N PRO A 116 -3.14 -8.39 10.77
CA PRO A 116 -1.70 -8.12 10.77
C PRO A 116 -1.41 -6.64 11.06
N ARG A 117 -0.32 -6.40 11.79
CA ARG A 117 0.17 -5.08 12.19
C ARG A 117 1.63 -4.91 11.83
N THR A 118 2.00 -5.41 10.68
CA THR A 118 3.32 -5.26 10.11
C THR A 118 3.31 -4.17 9.04
N ALA A 119 4.42 -3.46 8.86
CA ALA A 119 4.53 -2.46 7.81
C ALA A 119 4.12 -3.04 6.44
N PRO A 120 3.39 -2.27 5.64
CA PRO A 120 3.00 -0.88 5.80
C PRO A 120 1.66 -0.66 6.54
N ILE A 121 1.10 -1.67 7.24
CA ILE A 121 -0.21 -1.59 7.91
C ILE A 121 -0.05 -0.81 9.21
N VAL A 122 -0.71 0.33 9.31
CA VAL A 122 -0.70 1.20 10.49
C VAL A 122 -2.00 1.17 11.29
N THR A 123 -3.04 0.54 10.75
CA THR A 123 -4.35 0.39 11.43
C THR A 123 -5.05 -0.87 10.97
N ALA A 124 -5.73 -1.53 11.90
CA ALA A 124 -6.60 -2.67 11.61
C ALA A 124 -7.80 -2.65 12.56
N LEU A 125 -8.99 -2.46 11.99
CA LEU A 125 -10.26 -2.38 12.71
C LEU A 125 -11.27 -3.38 12.13
N SER A 126 -12.25 -3.76 12.91
CA SER A 126 -13.42 -4.51 12.44
C SER A 126 -14.68 -4.13 13.23
N SER A 127 -15.85 -4.43 12.67
CA SER A 127 -17.09 -4.47 13.43
C SER A 127 -17.01 -5.54 14.54
N HIS A 128 -17.85 -5.45 15.56
CA HIS A 128 -17.87 -6.43 16.66
C HIS A 128 -18.21 -7.85 16.21
N ASP A 129 -19.07 -7.99 15.18
CA ASP A 129 -19.44 -9.26 14.56
C ASP A 129 -18.35 -9.84 13.64
N GLU A 130 -17.27 -9.10 13.44
CA GLU A 130 -16.15 -9.47 12.55
C GLU A 130 -16.57 -9.76 11.09
N MET A 131 -17.65 -9.11 10.63
CA MET A 131 -18.13 -9.25 9.25
C MET A 131 -17.66 -8.10 8.34
N ARG A 132 -17.24 -6.98 8.93
CA ARG A 132 -16.78 -5.77 8.23
C ARG A 132 -15.40 -5.39 8.74
N PHE A 133 -14.52 -5.03 7.84
CA PHE A 133 -13.11 -4.83 8.15
C PHE A 133 -12.60 -3.52 7.54
N LEU A 134 -11.55 -3.00 8.15
CA LEU A 134 -10.79 -1.86 7.69
C LEU A 134 -9.31 -2.04 8.00
N ILE A 135 -8.47 -1.72 7.03
CA ILE A 135 -7.04 -1.48 7.26
C ILE A 135 -6.65 -0.11 6.70
N VAL A 136 -5.68 0.52 7.33
CA VAL A 136 -4.97 1.66 6.77
C VAL A 136 -3.52 1.28 6.58
N THR A 137 -3.00 1.55 5.39
CA THR A 137 -1.57 1.41 5.11
C THR A 137 -0.99 2.77 4.74
N GLN A 138 0.28 2.97 5.10
CA GLN A 138 1.05 4.14 4.68
C GLN A 138 2.37 3.65 4.11
N GLU A 139 2.67 4.02 2.88
CA GLU A 139 3.89 3.61 2.19
C GLU A 139 4.47 4.74 1.35
N GLU A 140 5.79 4.80 1.28
CA GLU A 140 6.50 5.72 0.41
C GLU A 140 6.50 5.18 -1.02
N TYR A 141 6.17 6.05 -1.97
CA TYR A 141 6.18 5.72 -3.39
C TYR A 141 6.52 6.96 -4.23
N GLY A 142 7.56 6.85 -5.05
CA GLY A 142 8.05 7.98 -5.85
C GLY A 142 7.30 8.25 -7.15
N GLY A 143 6.28 7.46 -7.48
CA GLY A 143 5.51 7.60 -8.72
C GLY A 143 4.24 8.43 -8.57
N SER A 144 3.48 8.54 -9.66
CA SER A 144 2.19 9.21 -9.68
C SER A 144 1.08 8.39 -9.01
N LEU A 145 -0.08 9.02 -8.73
CA LEU A 145 -1.27 8.35 -8.21
C LEU A 145 -1.73 7.21 -9.14
N GLU A 146 -1.70 7.44 -10.44
CA GLU A 146 -2.05 6.43 -11.44
C GLU A 146 -1.09 5.24 -11.42
N SER A 147 0.22 5.49 -11.36
CA SER A 147 1.20 4.41 -11.27
C SER A 147 1.09 3.62 -9.95
N TYR A 148 0.77 4.30 -8.84
CA TYR A 148 0.51 3.64 -7.57
C TYR A 148 -0.76 2.78 -7.61
N LYS A 149 -1.86 3.27 -8.23
CA LYS A 149 -3.06 2.47 -8.51
C LYS A 149 -2.70 1.20 -9.28
N GLY A 150 -1.96 1.33 -10.38
CA GLY A 150 -1.53 0.19 -11.18
C GLY A 150 -0.73 -0.85 -10.39
N LEU A 151 0.15 -0.40 -9.49
CA LEU A 151 0.87 -1.28 -8.56
C LEU A 151 -0.09 -2.02 -7.63
N LEU A 152 -1.07 -1.31 -7.04
CA LEU A 152 -2.07 -1.93 -6.17
C LEU A 152 -2.92 -2.96 -6.89
N GLU A 153 -3.34 -2.66 -8.11
CA GLU A 153 -4.11 -3.59 -8.94
C GLU A 153 -3.35 -4.90 -9.17
N LEU A 154 -2.06 -4.83 -9.48
CA LEU A 154 -1.21 -6.02 -9.62
C LEU A 154 -1.14 -6.82 -8.31
N ARG A 155 -0.99 -6.13 -7.17
CA ARG A 155 -0.98 -6.78 -5.85
C ARG A 155 -2.30 -7.48 -5.56
N TYR A 156 -3.43 -6.84 -5.85
CA TYR A 156 -4.76 -7.41 -5.61
C TYR A 156 -5.03 -8.61 -6.52
N ARG A 157 -4.70 -8.54 -7.80
CA ARG A 157 -4.83 -9.66 -8.74
C ARG A 157 -4.03 -10.88 -8.31
N ARG A 158 -2.92 -10.69 -7.61
CA ARG A 158 -2.11 -11.79 -7.05
C ARG A 158 -2.77 -12.43 -5.83
N VAL A 159 -3.40 -11.63 -4.97
CA VAL A 159 -3.95 -12.08 -3.67
C VAL A 159 -5.36 -12.62 -3.82
N PHE A 160 -6.14 -12.05 -4.74
CA PHE A 160 -7.55 -12.39 -4.92
C PHE A 160 -7.77 -13.06 -6.26
N GLY A 161 -8.33 -14.28 -6.23
CA GLY A 161 -8.83 -14.93 -7.44
C GLY A 161 -10.00 -14.14 -8.03
N GLY A 162 -10.10 -14.12 -9.37
CA GLY A 162 -11.23 -13.45 -10.03
C GLY A 162 -11.32 -11.95 -9.76
N TYR A 163 -10.18 -11.27 -9.57
CA TYR A 163 -10.17 -9.81 -9.35
C TYR A 163 -10.89 -9.08 -10.48
N GLU A 164 -11.83 -8.22 -10.11
CA GLU A 164 -12.60 -7.36 -11.02
C GLU A 164 -12.72 -5.96 -10.39
N GLU A 165 -12.25 -4.94 -11.11
CA GLU A 165 -12.52 -3.55 -10.75
C GLU A 165 -13.95 -3.20 -11.16
N LEU A 166 -14.73 -2.69 -10.21
CA LEU A 166 -16.14 -2.35 -10.40
C LEU A 166 -16.35 -0.87 -10.66
N SER A 167 -15.57 -0.02 -9.99
CA SER A 167 -15.63 1.43 -10.18
C SER A 167 -14.36 2.12 -9.77
N GLU A 168 -14.12 3.28 -10.39
CA GLU A 168 -13.09 4.23 -10.07
C GLU A 168 -13.66 5.65 -10.12
N SER A 169 -13.36 6.47 -9.13
CA SER A 169 -13.82 7.85 -9.07
C SER A 169 -12.79 8.76 -8.43
N PRO A 170 -12.47 9.91 -9.04
CA PRO A 170 -11.70 10.96 -8.38
C PRO A 170 -12.54 11.59 -7.28
N VAL A 171 -11.97 11.73 -6.09
CA VAL A 171 -12.63 12.29 -4.91
C VAL A 171 -11.71 13.28 -4.20
N LYS A 172 -12.28 14.04 -3.24
CA LYS A 172 -11.48 14.86 -2.32
C LYS A 172 -11.63 14.32 -0.91
N ILE A 173 -10.52 13.92 -0.30
CA ILE A 173 -10.47 13.45 1.09
C ILE A 173 -9.43 14.28 1.83
N ASP A 174 -9.81 14.86 2.96
CA ASP A 174 -8.94 15.77 3.74
C ASP A 174 -8.38 16.94 2.89
N GLY A 175 -9.20 17.46 1.97
CA GLY A 175 -8.81 18.52 1.03
C GLY A 175 -7.86 18.10 -0.09
N LYS A 176 -7.39 16.85 -0.10
CA LYS A 176 -6.45 16.31 -1.10
C LYS A 176 -7.21 15.63 -2.23
N SER A 177 -6.68 15.72 -3.45
CA SER A 177 -7.15 14.90 -4.57
C SER A 177 -6.79 13.45 -4.31
N ALA A 178 -7.77 12.57 -4.30
CA ALA A 178 -7.66 11.15 -3.97
C ALA A 178 -8.42 10.32 -5.01
N LEU A 179 -8.22 9.03 -4.98
CA LEU A 179 -8.90 8.08 -5.84
C LEU A 179 -9.71 7.10 -4.99
N LEU A 180 -10.98 6.92 -5.31
CA LEU A 180 -11.84 5.93 -4.68
C LEU A 180 -12.07 4.78 -5.66
N LEU A 181 -11.73 3.57 -5.24
CA LEU A 181 -11.83 2.35 -6.03
C LEU A 181 -12.79 1.39 -5.36
N SER A 182 -13.64 0.71 -6.15
CA SER A 182 -14.34 -0.48 -5.71
C SER A 182 -13.92 -1.65 -6.58
N PHE A 183 -13.63 -2.78 -5.96
CA PHE A 183 -13.32 -4.02 -6.65
C PHE A 183 -13.82 -5.22 -5.85
N ARG A 184 -13.96 -6.35 -6.55
CA ARG A 184 -14.26 -7.63 -5.92
C ARG A 184 -13.22 -8.68 -6.26
N GLY A 185 -13.20 -9.75 -5.48
CA GLY A 185 -12.34 -10.89 -5.70
C GLY A 185 -12.66 -12.02 -4.75
N ILE A 186 -12.10 -13.20 -5.00
CA ILE A 186 -12.27 -14.38 -4.15
C ILE A 186 -11.08 -14.47 -3.20
N SER A 187 -11.35 -14.48 -1.90
CA SER A 187 -10.32 -14.57 -0.87
C SER A 187 -10.14 -16.01 -0.40
N SER A 188 -8.96 -16.58 -0.64
CA SER A 188 -8.60 -17.91 -0.10
C SER A 188 -8.54 -17.93 1.43
N LYS A 189 -8.34 -16.77 2.07
CA LYS A 189 -8.33 -16.64 3.53
C LYS A 189 -9.74 -16.53 4.14
N ALA A 190 -10.77 -16.36 3.31
CA ALA A 190 -12.16 -16.28 3.70
C ALA A 190 -12.94 -17.45 3.06
N ASP A 191 -12.43 -18.67 3.20
CA ASP A 191 -13.06 -19.92 2.70
C ASP A 191 -13.48 -19.84 1.22
N ASN A 192 -12.70 -19.13 0.40
CA ASN A 192 -12.99 -18.84 -1.01
C ASN A 192 -14.31 -18.08 -1.23
N LEU A 193 -14.74 -17.30 -0.24
CA LEU A 193 -15.90 -16.43 -0.40
C LEU A 193 -15.57 -15.20 -1.26
N PRO A 194 -16.52 -14.73 -2.07
CA PRO A 194 -16.39 -13.46 -2.75
C PRO A 194 -16.42 -12.32 -1.72
N VAL A 195 -15.43 -11.45 -1.82
CA VAL A 195 -15.29 -10.24 -0.99
C VAL A 195 -15.29 -9.02 -1.89
N GLN A 196 -15.89 -7.94 -1.41
CA GLN A 196 -15.88 -6.67 -2.12
C GLN A 196 -15.25 -5.59 -1.23
N PHE A 197 -14.45 -4.74 -1.88
CA PHE A 197 -13.65 -3.69 -1.27
C PHE A 197 -14.11 -2.32 -1.73
N LEU A 198 -13.99 -1.35 -0.83
CA LEU A 198 -13.94 0.07 -1.12
C LEU A 198 -12.61 0.61 -0.61
N VAL A 199 -11.83 1.20 -1.49
CA VAL A 199 -10.45 1.61 -1.22
C VAL A 199 -10.24 3.07 -1.62
N ALA A 200 -9.82 3.90 -0.68
CA ALA A 200 -9.31 5.22 -1.01
C ALA A 200 -7.80 5.24 -1.04
N ILE A 201 -7.24 5.90 -2.05
CA ILE A 201 -5.82 6.19 -2.19
C ILE A 201 -5.63 7.68 -2.04
N ILE A 202 -4.94 8.10 -0.99
CA ILE A 202 -4.78 9.50 -0.59
C ILE A 202 -3.30 9.86 -0.64
N PRO A 203 -2.84 10.60 -1.67
CA PRO A 203 -1.45 11.03 -1.75
C PRO A 203 -1.15 12.18 -0.79
N SER A 204 0.06 12.19 -0.22
CA SER A 204 0.58 13.27 0.61
C SER A 204 2.09 13.39 0.43
N GLY A 205 2.53 14.19 -0.55
CA GLY A 205 3.93 14.19 -1.00
C GLY A 205 4.28 12.84 -1.61
N THR A 206 5.33 12.20 -1.10
CA THR A 206 5.77 10.85 -1.50
C THR A 206 5.06 9.73 -0.74
N THR A 207 4.30 10.07 0.31
CA THR A 207 3.57 9.07 1.10
C THR A 207 2.17 8.85 0.51
N TYR A 208 1.82 7.59 0.29
CA TYR A 208 0.48 7.17 -0.09
C TYR A 208 -0.22 6.49 1.08
N THR A 209 -1.32 7.09 1.52
CA THR A 209 -2.20 6.47 2.51
C THR A 209 -3.33 5.74 1.77
N ARG A 210 -3.51 4.48 2.09
CA ARG A 210 -4.62 3.68 1.58
C ARG A 210 -5.55 3.31 2.73
N VAL A 211 -6.81 3.71 2.63
CA VAL A 211 -7.88 3.30 3.53
C VAL A 211 -8.71 2.26 2.80
N ALA A 212 -8.60 1.00 3.20
CA ALA A 212 -9.30 -0.12 2.57
C ALA A 212 -10.33 -0.71 3.54
N THR A 213 -11.59 -0.72 3.12
CA THR A 213 -12.70 -1.36 3.81
C THR A 213 -13.23 -2.52 2.99
N TRP A 214 -13.71 -3.59 3.62
CA TRP A 214 -14.28 -4.73 2.91
C TRP A 214 -15.22 -5.56 3.78
N CYS A 215 -16.07 -6.32 3.11
CA CYS A 215 -16.88 -7.39 3.67
C CYS A 215 -17.11 -8.47 2.60
N VAL A 216 -17.82 -9.54 2.95
CA VAL A 216 -18.32 -10.48 1.95
C VAL A 216 -19.29 -9.80 1.00
N GLU A 217 -19.24 -10.16 -0.29
CA GLU A 217 -19.99 -9.47 -1.36
C GLU A 217 -21.49 -9.30 -1.08
N PRO A 218 -22.23 -10.29 -0.55
CA PRO A 218 -23.67 -10.12 -0.27
C PRO A 218 -24.01 -8.99 0.71
N LEU A 219 -23.08 -8.64 1.62
CA LEU A 219 -23.28 -7.56 2.59
C LEU A 219 -22.84 -6.19 2.06
N PHE A 220 -22.14 -6.14 0.94
CA PHE A 220 -21.46 -4.92 0.51
C PHE A 220 -22.44 -3.80 0.17
N HIS A 221 -23.50 -4.10 -0.57
CA HIS A 221 -24.48 -3.08 -0.98
C HIS A 221 -25.09 -2.34 0.21
N GLU A 222 -25.45 -3.07 1.24
CA GLU A 222 -26.00 -2.51 2.48
C GLU A 222 -24.94 -1.73 3.27
N THR A 223 -23.69 -2.19 3.24
CA THR A 223 -22.58 -1.65 4.04
C THR A 223 -21.88 -0.49 3.34
N GLN A 224 -21.98 -0.37 2.02
CA GLN A 224 -21.25 0.63 1.22
C GLN A 224 -21.37 2.05 1.77
N PRO A 225 -22.55 2.59 2.14
CA PRO A 225 -22.65 3.95 2.70
C PRO A 225 -21.84 4.13 3.98
N THR A 226 -21.76 3.08 4.80
CA THR A 226 -20.93 3.09 6.01
C THR A 226 -19.45 3.17 5.67
N PHE A 227 -19.00 2.39 4.69
CA PHE A 227 -17.61 2.41 4.21
C PHE A 227 -17.23 3.76 3.61
N GLU A 228 -18.11 4.36 2.80
CA GLU A 228 -17.90 5.70 2.25
C GLU A 228 -17.79 6.76 3.36
N ASN A 229 -18.63 6.69 4.38
CA ASN A 229 -18.54 7.60 5.53
C ASN A 229 -17.21 7.44 6.27
N ILE A 230 -16.76 6.22 6.51
CA ILE A 230 -15.47 5.95 7.14
C ILE A 230 -14.33 6.55 6.32
N VAL A 231 -14.26 6.25 5.03
CA VAL A 231 -13.22 6.72 4.12
C VAL A 231 -13.20 8.24 4.04
N ASN A 232 -14.37 8.87 3.89
CA ASN A 232 -14.51 10.32 3.81
C ASN A 232 -14.19 11.05 5.13
N SER A 233 -14.22 10.32 6.25
CA SER A 233 -13.88 10.85 7.57
C SER A 233 -12.39 10.94 7.85
N TYR A 234 -11.54 10.37 6.98
CA TYR A 234 -10.09 10.41 7.14
C TYR A 234 -9.59 11.86 7.23
N ARG A 235 -8.80 12.13 8.27
CA ARG A 235 -8.09 13.42 8.43
C ARG A 235 -6.65 13.15 8.84
N SER A 236 -5.69 13.64 8.06
CA SER A 236 -4.29 13.67 8.49
C SER A 236 -4.13 14.68 9.63
N ALA A 237 -3.34 14.34 10.65
CA ALA A 237 -2.95 15.33 11.64
C ALA A 237 -2.08 16.39 10.95
N ALA A 238 -2.37 17.67 11.20
CA ALA A 238 -1.49 18.72 10.76
C ALA A 238 -0.07 18.46 11.29
N PRO A 239 0.99 18.73 10.51
CA PRO A 239 2.33 18.71 11.06
C PRO A 239 2.33 19.61 12.29
N SER A 240 2.73 19.06 13.44
CA SER A 240 2.88 19.87 14.65
C SER A 240 3.78 21.04 14.30
N ALA A 241 3.25 22.26 14.38
CA ALA A 241 4.07 23.46 14.24
C ALA A 241 5.23 23.27 15.23
N THR A 242 6.41 23.11 14.69
CA THR A 242 7.66 22.99 15.47
C THR A 242 7.65 24.17 16.42
N ALA A 243 7.68 23.89 17.72
CA ALA A 243 7.79 24.93 18.73
C ALA A 243 8.95 25.83 18.31
N GLU A 244 8.66 27.07 17.91
CA GLU A 244 9.68 28.10 17.75
C GLU A 244 10.47 28.14 19.06
N VAL A 245 11.70 27.71 18.97
CA VAL A 245 12.68 27.91 20.03
C VAL A 245 12.82 29.42 20.16
N ARG A 246 12.11 29.98 21.16
CA ARG A 246 12.39 31.34 21.60
C ARG A 246 13.82 31.36 22.14
N LYS A 247 14.66 32.06 21.39
CA LYS A 247 15.98 32.51 21.86
C LYS A 247 15.80 33.64 22.87
#